data_2dc7987b5e77055275aa0750c74897bf
#
_entry.id   2dc7987b5e77055275aa0750c74897bf
#
_cell.length_a   1.000
_cell.length_b   1.000
_cell.length_c   1.000
_cell.angle_alpha   90.00
_cell.angle_beta   90.00
_cell.angle_gamma   90.00
#
_symmetry.space_group_name_H-M   'P 1'
#
loop_
_entity.id
_entity.type
_entity.pdbx_description
1 polymer ?
#
loop_
_entity_poly.entity_id
_entity_poly.type
_entity_poly.pdbx_seq_one_letter_code
_entity_poly.pdbx_strand_id
1 'polypeptide(L)'
;MIFSPPLIPARLVRRYKRFLFDALLEDGTEITGFCPNTGSMRGLTEPGSRIWLSQHEAATRKYAHSLELVEADGIVVGVNTAMPNRIAEEAILAGLVPELSGFSSLKREQRYGRNSRIDILLEDETKGSVHVEVKNVHFIRAAGLAEFPDSVTTRGAKHLDEMGDLVETGRRAAMLFVIQRADCDRLRICADLDHGYGRAFTRAISRGVEAYAVRCRLDPFKIVPESLIPIDEDGLRAL
;
A
#
# COMPACT_ATOMS: atom_id res chain seq x y z
N MET A 1 -8.06 -6.93 -9.20
CA MET A 1 -9.10 -7.17 -8.16
C MET A 1 -10.37 -6.43 -8.52
N ILE A 2 -11.54 -7.10 -8.51
CA ILE A 2 -12.87 -6.52 -8.78
C ILE A 2 -13.61 -6.39 -7.46
N PHE A 3 -14.33 -5.27 -7.27
CA PHE A 3 -15.19 -5.08 -6.11
C PHE A 3 -16.52 -5.84 -6.30
N SER A 4 -16.82 -6.76 -5.40
CA SER A 4 -18.06 -7.53 -5.39
C SER A 4 -18.54 -7.74 -3.96
N PRO A 5 -19.72 -7.25 -3.59
CA PRO A 5 -20.64 -6.42 -4.38
C PRO A 5 -20.02 -5.08 -4.83
N PRO A 6 -20.68 -4.36 -5.77
CA PRO A 6 -20.27 -3.02 -6.19
C PRO A 6 -20.16 -2.05 -5.01
N LEU A 7 -19.21 -1.11 -5.08
CA LEU A 7 -19.07 -0.08 -4.06
C LEU A 7 -20.21 0.95 -4.11
N ILE A 8 -20.58 1.46 -2.95
CA ILE A 8 -21.62 2.49 -2.77
C ILE A 8 -20.97 3.86 -2.85
N PRO A 9 -21.37 4.74 -3.79
CA PRO A 9 -20.89 6.11 -3.84
C PRO A 9 -21.46 6.94 -2.69
N ALA A 10 -20.64 7.85 -2.17
CA ALA A 10 -21.02 8.78 -1.10
C ALA A 10 -20.16 10.05 -1.16
N ARG A 11 -20.48 11.02 -0.31
CA ARG A 11 -19.66 12.20 -0.09
C ARG A 11 -19.11 12.23 1.34
N LEU A 12 -17.79 12.43 1.46
CA LEU A 12 -17.13 12.55 2.74
C LEU A 12 -17.59 13.82 3.47
N VAL A 13 -18.08 13.69 4.70
CA VAL A 13 -18.37 14.83 5.57
C VAL A 13 -17.14 15.17 6.40
N ARG A 14 -16.56 14.17 7.06
CA ARG A 14 -15.30 14.31 7.82
C ARG A 14 -14.71 12.94 8.15
N ARG A 15 -13.39 12.92 8.39
CA ARG A 15 -12.66 11.79 9.01
C ARG A 15 -12.17 12.18 10.41
N TYR A 16 -12.31 11.28 11.39
CA TYR A 16 -11.92 11.56 12.77
C TYR A 16 -11.49 10.28 13.49
N LYS A 17 -10.86 10.44 14.66
CA LYS A 17 -10.27 9.34 15.44
C LYS A 17 -9.39 8.39 14.62
N ARG A 18 -8.89 8.82 13.46
CA ARG A 18 -8.06 8.08 12.49
C ARG A 18 -8.76 6.91 11.78
N PHE A 19 -9.79 6.32 12.36
CA PHE A 19 -10.45 5.12 11.85
C PHE A 19 -11.96 5.27 11.63
N LEU A 20 -12.52 6.45 11.81
CA LEU A 20 -13.93 6.76 11.55
C LEU A 20 -14.08 7.84 10.51
N PHE A 21 -15.17 7.79 9.77
CA PHE A 21 -15.63 8.85 8.90
C PHE A 21 -17.15 9.01 8.98
N ASP A 22 -17.65 10.22 8.75
CA ASP A 22 -19.05 10.50 8.48
C ASP A 22 -19.19 10.83 6.99
N ALA A 23 -20.26 10.36 6.36
CA ALA A 23 -20.52 10.55 4.95
C ALA A 23 -22.02 10.70 4.67
N LEU A 24 -22.33 11.33 3.54
CA LEU A 24 -23.67 11.49 2.99
C LEU A 24 -23.83 10.56 1.78
N LEU A 25 -24.78 9.62 1.85
CA LEU A 25 -25.18 8.77 0.73
C LEU A 25 -25.93 9.56 -0.34
N GLU A 26 -26.11 9.00 -1.53
CA GLU A 26 -26.82 9.68 -2.63
C GLU A 26 -28.29 9.94 -2.34
N ASP A 27 -28.93 9.18 -1.46
CA ASP A 27 -30.30 9.38 -1.00
C ASP A 27 -30.43 10.44 0.11
N GLY A 28 -29.33 11.07 0.52
CA GLY A 28 -29.30 12.06 1.60
C GLY A 28 -29.15 11.47 3.00
N THR A 29 -29.01 10.16 3.14
CA THR A 29 -28.78 9.50 4.44
C THR A 29 -27.37 9.79 4.96
N GLU A 30 -27.27 10.31 6.19
CA GLU A 30 -25.98 10.43 6.90
C GLU A 30 -25.59 9.10 7.55
N ILE A 31 -24.35 8.71 7.36
CA ILE A 31 -23.78 7.49 7.93
C ILE A 31 -22.46 7.76 8.64
N THR A 32 -22.15 6.93 9.64
CA THR A 32 -20.79 6.77 10.17
C THR A 32 -20.23 5.43 9.73
N GLY A 33 -19.02 5.44 9.16
CA GLY A 33 -18.33 4.26 8.66
C GLY A 33 -16.95 4.07 9.26
N PHE A 34 -16.35 2.93 8.96
CA PHE A 34 -14.99 2.56 9.35
C PHE A 34 -13.99 2.89 8.24
N CYS A 35 -12.93 3.63 8.58
CA CYS A 35 -11.80 3.87 7.71
C CYS A 35 -10.67 2.88 8.07
N PRO A 36 -10.38 1.88 7.24
CA PRO A 36 -9.36 0.86 7.53
C PRO A 36 -7.92 1.40 7.45
N ASN A 37 -7.75 2.63 6.99
CA ASN A 37 -6.47 3.32 6.99
C ASN A 37 -6.35 4.22 8.23
N THR A 38 -5.43 3.88 9.14
CA THR A 38 -5.14 4.70 10.33
C THR A 38 -3.97 5.66 10.12
N GLY A 39 -3.38 5.71 8.93
CA GLY A 39 -2.33 6.65 8.53
C GLY A 39 -2.82 8.10 8.42
N SER A 40 -1.96 8.99 8.00
CA SER A 40 -2.28 10.43 7.90
C SER A 40 -3.31 10.71 6.81
N MET A 41 -3.28 9.95 5.70
CA MET A 41 -4.14 10.15 4.52
C MET A 41 -4.12 11.61 4.03
N ARG A 42 -2.94 12.24 3.99
CA ARG A 42 -2.77 13.64 3.57
C ARG A 42 -3.31 13.85 2.16
N GLY A 43 -4.13 14.90 1.98
CA GLY A 43 -4.78 15.23 0.71
C GLY A 43 -5.99 14.34 0.35
N LEU A 44 -6.37 13.37 1.21
CA LEU A 44 -7.43 12.40 0.92
C LEU A 44 -8.60 12.49 1.92
N THR A 45 -8.71 13.57 2.67
CA THR A 45 -9.74 13.69 3.73
C THR A 45 -10.55 14.98 3.64
N GLU A 46 -10.51 15.65 2.49
CA GLU A 46 -11.22 16.90 2.29
C GLU A 46 -12.76 16.68 2.33
N PRO A 47 -13.49 17.47 3.13
CA PRO A 47 -14.95 17.42 3.14
C PRO A 47 -15.53 17.67 1.74
N GLY A 48 -16.57 16.91 1.38
CA GLY A 48 -17.21 16.98 0.06
C GLY A 48 -16.55 16.08 -1.00
N SER A 49 -15.38 15.50 -0.76
CA SER A 49 -14.76 14.52 -1.67
C SER A 49 -15.71 13.37 -1.97
N ARG A 50 -15.75 12.94 -3.23
CA ARG A 50 -16.44 11.73 -3.61
C ARG A 50 -15.70 10.53 -3.08
N ILE A 51 -16.42 9.60 -2.47
CA ILE A 51 -15.87 8.39 -1.88
C ILE A 51 -16.69 7.17 -2.30
N TRP A 52 -16.07 5.98 -2.18
CA TRP A 52 -16.75 4.72 -2.43
C TRP A 52 -16.54 3.77 -1.27
N LEU A 53 -17.63 3.13 -0.88
CA LEU A 53 -17.77 2.35 0.34
C LEU A 53 -18.09 0.90 0.02
N SER A 54 -17.45 -0.03 0.71
CA SER A 54 -17.98 -1.39 0.82
C SER A 54 -19.00 -1.46 1.95
N GLN A 55 -20.03 -2.30 1.75
CA GLN A 55 -21.05 -2.58 2.76
C GLN A 55 -20.86 -3.98 3.33
N HIS A 56 -21.01 -4.08 4.64
CA HIS A 56 -20.91 -5.34 5.37
C HIS A 56 -22.21 -5.59 6.14
N GLU A 57 -22.54 -6.85 6.36
CA GLU A 57 -23.68 -7.22 7.18
C GLU A 57 -23.51 -6.71 8.63
N ALA A 58 -24.52 -6.03 9.14
CA ALA A 58 -24.50 -5.38 10.47
C ALA A 58 -24.29 -6.36 11.63
N ALA A 59 -24.62 -7.65 11.45
CA ALA A 59 -24.48 -8.67 12.49
C ALA A 59 -23.02 -8.95 12.91
N THR A 60 -22.05 -8.61 12.05
CA THR A 60 -20.64 -8.95 12.28
C THR A 60 -19.74 -7.74 12.57
N ARG A 61 -20.22 -6.51 12.33
CA ARG A 61 -19.41 -5.28 12.47
C ARG A 61 -20.21 -4.13 13.06
N LYS A 62 -19.57 -3.35 13.94
CA LYS A 62 -20.16 -2.13 14.53
C LYS A 62 -20.56 -1.08 13.49
N TYR A 63 -19.82 -0.97 12.39
CA TYR A 63 -20.05 -0.05 11.27
C TYR A 63 -20.28 -0.85 10.00
N ALA A 64 -21.42 -0.63 9.36
CA ALA A 64 -21.82 -1.36 8.16
C ALA A 64 -21.01 -0.97 6.93
N HIS A 65 -20.38 0.22 6.91
CA HIS A 65 -19.65 0.74 5.75
C HIS A 65 -18.16 0.88 6.04
N SER A 66 -17.34 0.51 5.07
CA SER A 66 -15.89 0.75 5.09
C SER A 66 -15.45 1.60 3.89
N LEU A 67 -14.52 2.53 4.13
CA LEU A 67 -13.95 3.39 3.09
C LEU A 67 -12.95 2.61 2.25
N GLU A 68 -13.20 2.52 0.95
CA GLU A 68 -12.36 1.82 -0.01
C GLU A 68 -11.56 2.78 -0.88
N LEU A 69 -12.24 3.77 -1.48
CA LEU A 69 -11.66 4.71 -2.44
C LEU A 69 -12.07 6.15 -2.10
N VAL A 70 -11.20 7.09 -2.46
CA VAL A 70 -11.44 8.53 -2.38
C VAL A 70 -11.10 9.17 -3.72
N GLU A 71 -11.89 10.11 -4.20
CA GLU A 71 -11.52 10.98 -5.32
C GLU A 71 -10.79 12.21 -4.79
N ALA A 72 -9.56 12.41 -5.24
CA ALA A 72 -8.73 13.56 -4.95
C ALA A 72 -8.08 14.05 -6.26
N ASP A 73 -8.11 15.37 -6.51
CA ASP A 73 -7.58 15.98 -7.74
C ASP A 73 -8.11 15.35 -9.05
N GLY A 74 -9.38 14.88 -9.03
CA GLY A 74 -10.02 14.21 -10.17
C GLY A 74 -9.56 12.76 -10.39
N ILE A 75 -8.75 12.19 -9.48
CA ILE A 75 -8.22 10.84 -9.56
C ILE A 75 -8.83 9.95 -8.46
N VAL A 76 -9.19 8.73 -8.82
CA VAL A 76 -9.61 7.71 -7.84
C VAL A 76 -8.37 7.11 -7.16
N VAL A 77 -8.34 7.17 -5.84
CA VAL A 77 -7.24 6.72 -4.99
C VAL A 77 -7.70 5.63 -4.04
N GLY A 78 -6.98 4.52 -3.99
CA GLY A 78 -7.24 3.42 -3.06
C GLY A 78 -6.69 3.72 -1.67
N VAL A 79 -7.55 3.64 -0.65
CA VAL A 79 -7.15 3.98 0.72
C VAL A 79 -7.21 2.81 1.70
N ASN A 80 -7.92 1.73 1.35
CA ASN A 80 -8.05 0.56 2.22
C ASN A 80 -6.72 -0.20 2.33
N THR A 81 -6.12 -0.21 3.53
CA THR A 81 -4.83 -0.85 3.79
C THR A 81 -4.87 -2.38 3.83
N ALA A 82 -6.05 -3.00 3.73
CA ALA A 82 -6.17 -4.45 3.58
C ALA A 82 -6.00 -4.93 2.12
N MET A 83 -6.01 -4.02 1.13
CA MET A 83 -5.95 -4.36 -0.28
C MET A 83 -4.52 -4.59 -0.84
N PRO A 84 -3.47 -3.88 -0.38
CA PRO A 84 -2.14 -3.95 -0.99
C PRO A 84 -1.57 -5.36 -1.12
N ASN A 85 -1.69 -6.21 -0.10
CA ASN A 85 -1.16 -7.59 -0.14
C ASN A 85 -1.80 -8.43 -1.24
N ARG A 86 -3.10 -8.24 -1.48
CA ARG A 86 -3.81 -8.91 -2.57
C ARG A 86 -3.41 -8.37 -3.94
N ILE A 87 -3.26 -7.04 -4.05
CA ILE A 87 -2.82 -6.40 -5.30
C ILE A 87 -1.38 -6.81 -5.63
N ALA A 88 -0.50 -6.88 -4.63
CA ALA A 88 0.87 -7.36 -4.77
C ALA A 88 0.91 -8.80 -5.28
N GLU A 89 0.10 -9.70 -4.71
CA GLU A 89 -0.06 -11.07 -5.18
C GLU A 89 -0.50 -11.12 -6.65
N GLU A 90 -1.53 -10.34 -7.03
CA GLU A 90 -1.99 -10.25 -8.43
C GLU A 90 -0.87 -9.74 -9.37
N ALA A 91 -0.07 -8.75 -8.94
CA ALA A 91 1.05 -8.23 -9.72
C ALA A 91 2.16 -9.27 -9.93
N ILE A 92 2.52 -10.01 -8.88
CA ILE A 92 3.53 -11.08 -8.95
C ILE A 92 3.06 -12.21 -9.86
N LEU A 93 1.83 -12.69 -9.68
CA LEU A 93 1.25 -13.78 -10.48
C LEU A 93 1.05 -13.40 -11.95
N ALA A 94 0.78 -12.13 -12.22
CA ALA A 94 0.69 -11.58 -13.59
C ALA A 94 2.06 -11.37 -14.26
N GLY A 95 3.18 -11.60 -13.55
CA GLY A 95 4.53 -11.40 -14.09
C GLY A 95 4.96 -9.94 -14.23
N LEU A 96 4.27 -9.00 -13.58
CA LEU A 96 4.60 -7.58 -13.64
C LEU A 96 5.92 -7.24 -12.94
N VAL A 97 6.37 -8.07 -12.01
CA VAL A 97 7.66 -7.96 -11.33
C VAL A 97 8.48 -9.21 -11.70
N PRO A 98 9.28 -9.17 -12.78
CA PRO A 98 9.97 -10.36 -13.30
C PRO A 98 10.83 -11.07 -12.26
N GLU A 99 11.52 -10.32 -11.38
CA GLU A 99 12.41 -10.83 -10.34
C GLU A 99 11.66 -11.60 -9.23
N LEU A 100 10.36 -11.34 -9.06
CA LEU A 100 9.47 -12.00 -8.11
C LEU A 100 8.53 -13.02 -8.78
N SER A 101 8.67 -13.24 -10.08
CA SER A 101 7.74 -14.07 -10.86
C SER A 101 8.25 -15.50 -11.06
N GLY A 102 7.32 -16.43 -11.34
CA GLY A 102 7.63 -17.83 -11.68
C GLY A 102 8.15 -18.65 -10.51
N PHE A 103 7.77 -18.32 -9.29
CA PHE A 103 7.97 -19.17 -8.10
C PHE A 103 6.83 -20.20 -8.03
N SER A 104 7.16 -21.41 -7.56
CA SER A 104 6.20 -22.54 -7.47
C SER A 104 5.20 -22.38 -6.32
N SER A 105 5.51 -21.55 -5.31
CA SER A 105 4.66 -21.32 -4.15
C SER A 105 4.65 -19.83 -3.76
N LEU A 106 3.44 -19.32 -3.44
CA LEU A 106 3.20 -18.00 -2.87
C LEU A 106 2.33 -18.17 -1.62
N LYS A 107 2.82 -17.70 -0.46
CA LYS A 107 2.11 -17.76 0.82
C LYS A 107 2.05 -16.37 1.44
N ARG A 108 0.87 -15.95 1.92
CA ARG A 108 0.70 -14.68 2.64
C ARG A 108 0.90 -14.84 4.14
N GLU A 109 1.28 -13.74 4.81
CA GLU A 109 1.30 -13.59 6.27
C GLU A 109 2.15 -14.66 6.99
N GLN A 110 3.34 -14.99 6.44
CA GLN A 110 4.20 -16.00 7.04
C GLN A 110 5.09 -15.41 8.14
N ARG A 111 5.22 -16.14 9.27
CA ARG A 111 6.14 -15.75 10.35
C ARG A 111 7.59 -15.94 9.91
N TYR A 112 8.45 -14.97 10.24
CA TYR A 112 9.89 -15.08 10.08
C TYR A 112 10.62 -14.39 11.23
N GLY A 113 11.92 -14.72 11.41
CA GLY A 113 12.70 -14.17 12.52
C GLY A 113 12.11 -14.51 13.90
N ARG A 114 12.30 -13.63 14.86
CA ARG A 114 11.87 -13.87 16.25
C ARG A 114 10.40 -13.52 16.48
N ASN A 115 9.89 -12.43 15.90
CA ASN A 115 8.52 -11.92 16.14
C ASN A 115 7.92 -11.17 14.95
N SER A 116 8.49 -11.32 13.76
CA SER A 116 8.01 -10.62 12.57
C SER A 116 7.20 -11.53 11.65
N ARG A 117 6.36 -10.92 10.84
CA ARG A 117 5.55 -11.58 9.83
C ARG A 117 5.78 -10.87 8.51
N ILE A 118 6.14 -11.64 7.49
CA ILE A 118 6.28 -11.12 6.12
C ILE A 118 4.94 -11.17 5.41
N ASP A 119 4.65 -10.18 4.59
CA ASP A 119 3.39 -10.09 3.86
C ASP A 119 3.23 -11.20 2.82
N ILE A 120 4.30 -11.48 2.05
CA ILE A 120 4.32 -12.56 1.04
C ILE A 120 5.66 -13.30 1.14
N LEU A 121 5.59 -14.63 1.16
CA LEU A 121 6.72 -15.54 1.00
C LEU A 121 6.59 -16.26 -0.34
N LEU A 122 7.60 -16.11 -1.18
CA LEU A 122 7.76 -16.86 -2.42
C LEU A 122 8.76 -17.98 -2.21
N GLU A 123 8.45 -19.18 -2.69
CA GLU A 123 9.34 -20.35 -2.57
C GLU A 123 9.40 -21.13 -3.88
N ASP A 124 10.59 -21.59 -4.22
CA ASP A 124 10.86 -22.46 -5.35
C ASP A 124 12.10 -23.30 -5.08
N GLU A 125 12.11 -24.56 -5.54
CA GLU A 125 13.23 -25.49 -5.31
C GLU A 125 14.53 -25.01 -5.96
N THR A 126 14.44 -24.32 -7.11
CA THR A 126 15.60 -23.87 -7.87
C THR A 126 15.99 -22.42 -7.60
N LYS A 127 14.99 -21.54 -7.35
CA LYS A 127 15.18 -20.11 -7.11
C LYS A 127 15.36 -19.76 -5.62
N GLY A 128 15.12 -20.72 -4.72
CA GLY A 128 15.13 -20.49 -3.29
C GLY A 128 13.90 -19.76 -2.78
N SER A 129 14.07 -18.89 -1.78
CA SER A 129 12.96 -18.13 -1.18
C SER A 129 13.16 -16.63 -1.25
N VAL A 130 12.07 -15.87 -1.45
CA VAL A 130 12.04 -14.41 -1.37
C VAL A 130 10.99 -13.97 -0.36
N HIS A 131 11.41 -13.13 0.59
CA HIS A 131 10.54 -12.53 1.59
C HIS A 131 10.13 -11.13 1.11
N VAL A 132 8.83 -10.91 0.85
CA VAL A 132 8.32 -9.67 0.28
C VAL A 132 7.50 -8.91 1.32
N GLU A 133 7.94 -7.72 1.67
CA GLU A 133 7.20 -6.76 2.49
C GLU A 133 6.46 -5.79 1.59
N VAL A 134 5.14 -5.64 1.77
CA VAL A 134 4.28 -4.80 0.95
C VAL A 134 4.01 -3.46 1.63
N LYS A 135 4.09 -2.37 0.87
CA LYS A 135 3.74 -1.03 1.36
C LYS A 135 2.64 -0.42 0.52
N ASN A 136 1.60 0.10 1.20
CA ASN A 136 0.55 0.88 0.55
C ASN A 136 1.04 2.31 0.29
N VAL A 137 0.93 2.78 -0.95
CA VAL A 137 1.34 4.13 -1.34
C VAL A 137 0.17 4.84 -2.02
N HIS A 138 -0.15 6.03 -1.52
CA HIS A 138 -1.20 6.91 -2.08
C HIS A 138 -0.83 8.39 -1.95
N PHE A 139 0.25 8.72 -1.24
CA PHE A 139 0.66 10.09 -0.96
C PHE A 139 1.44 10.70 -2.13
N ILE A 140 1.12 11.95 -2.47
CA ILE A 140 1.85 12.80 -3.42
C ILE A 140 1.94 14.22 -2.88
N ARG A 141 3.00 14.93 -3.26
CA ARG A 141 3.16 16.39 -3.09
C ARG A 141 3.44 17.09 -4.42
N ALA A 142 3.81 16.34 -5.42
CA ALA A 142 4.04 16.83 -6.77
C ALA A 142 3.41 15.88 -7.79
N ALA A 143 2.92 16.42 -8.90
CA ALA A 143 2.33 15.63 -9.98
C ALA A 143 3.31 14.57 -10.49
N GLY A 144 2.82 13.35 -10.70
CA GLY A 144 3.61 12.23 -11.20
C GLY A 144 4.48 11.53 -10.14
N LEU A 145 4.64 12.09 -8.94
CA LEU A 145 5.57 11.60 -7.94
C LEU A 145 4.83 11.00 -6.74
N ALA A 146 4.76 9.66 -6.68
CA ALA A 146 4.34 8.97 -5.48
C ALA A 146 5.42 9.06 -4.40
N GLU A 147 5.02 9.21 -3.14
CA GLU A 147 5.95 9.34 -2.02
C GLU A 147 5.60 8.41 -0.87
N PHE A 148 6.62 7.84 -0.22
CA PHE A 148 6.48 6.99 0.95
C PHE A 148 7.65 7.21 1.94
N PRO A 149 7.40 7.24 3.27
CA PRO A 149 6.10 7.20 3.95
C PRO A 149 5.41 8.57 3.96
N ASP A 150 4.11 8.59 4.27
CA ASP A 150 3.31 9.81 4.45
C ASP A 150 3.41 10.41 5.87
N SER A 151 4.07 9.70 6.77
CA SER A 151 4.30 10.07 8.18
C SER A 151 5.39 9.19 8.78
N VAL A 152 5.92 9.59 9.95
CA VAL A 152 6.96 8.81 10.66
C VAL A 152 6.49 7.38 10.95
N THR A 153 7.30 6.39 10.55
CA THR A 153 7.04 4.95 10.72
C THR A 153 8.23 4.19 11.32
N THR A 154 8.36 4.24 12.63
CA THR A 154 9.40 3.48 13.36
C THR A 154 9.33 1.98 13.07
N ARG A 155 8.12 1.43 12.96
CA ARG A 155 7.92 0.02 12.60
C ARG A 155 8.44 -0.29 11.19
N GLY A 156 8.24 0.63 10.23
CA GLY A 156 8.73 0.47 8.85
C GLY A 156 10.26 0.42 8.80
N ALA A 157 10.94 1.29 9.53
CA ALA A 157 12.40 1.29 9.64
C ALA A 157 12.92 -0.04 10.24
N LYS A 158 12.28 -0.53 11.31
CA LYS A 158 12.62 -1.81 11.92
C LYS A 158 12.48 -3.00 10.94
N HIS A 159 11.40 -3.05 10.15
CA HIS A 159 11.21 -4.10 9.15
C HIS A 159 12.34 -4.08 8.09
N LEU A 160 12.80 -2.89 7.66
CA LEU A 160 13.92 -2.77 6.72
C LEU A 160 15.23 -3.32 7.31
N ASP A 161 15.53 -3.04 8.58
CA ASP A 161 16.71 -3.61 9.26
C ASP A 161 16.60 -5.15 9.35
N GLU A 162 15.44 -5.69 9.73
CA GLU A 162 15.20 -7.14 9.78
C GLU A 162 15.30 -7.82 8.40
N MET A 163 14.88 -7.14 7.33
CA MET A 163 15.05 -7.62 5.95
C MET A 163 16.52 -7.64 5.54
N GLY A 164 17.29 -6.63 5.93
CA GLY A 164 18.75 -6.63 5.74
C GLY A 164 19.41 -7.79 6.46
N ASP A 165 19.05 -8.06 7.74
CA ASP A 165 19.56 -9.21 8.50
C ASP A 165 19.24 -10.54 7.79
N LEU A 166 18.06 -10.64 7.19
CA LEU A 166 17.66 -11.82 6.43
C LEU A 166 18.55 -12.05 5.20
N VAL A 167 18.86 -10.98 4.45
CA VAL A 167 19.74 -11.04 3.27
C VAL A 167 21.14 -11.52 3.67
N GLU A 168 21.68 -11.08 4.81
CA GLU A 168 22.99 -11.54 5.33
C GLU A 168 23.01 -13.03 5.67
N THR A 169 21.84 -13.66 5.86
CA THR A 169 21.75 -15.14 6.01
C THR A 169 21.70 -15.88 4.67
N GLY A 170 21.87 -15.20 3.54
CA GLY A 170 21.84 -15.78 2.19
C GLY A 170 20.42 -15.92 1.60
N ARG A 171 19.40 -15.31 2.20
CA ARG A 171 18.04 -15.30 1.67
C ARG A 171 17.78 -14.00 0.90
N ARG A 172 16.80 -14.02 0.00
CA ARG A 172 16.35 -12.80 -0.69
C ARG A 172 15.23 -12.13 0.09
N ALA A 173 15.25 -10.79 0.09
CA ALA A 173 14.20 -9.95 0.66
C ALA A 173 13.91 -8.78 -0.27
N ALA A 174 12.62 -8.43 -0.44
CA ALA A 174 12.18 -7.40 -1.36
C ALA A 174 11.09 -6.51 -0.73
N MET A 175 11.20 -5.19 -0.93
CA MET A 175 10.13 -4.24 -0.70
C MET A 175 9.27 -4.12 -1.95
N LEU A 176 7.96 -4.23 -1.84
CA LEU A 176 7.02 -4.02 -2.93
C LEU A 176 6.05 -2.88 -2.57
N PHE A 177 6.26 -1.73 -3.20
CA PHE A 177 5.41 -0.56 -3.04
C PHE A 177 4.23 -0.66 -4.02
N VAL A 178 3.01 -0.74 -3.47
CA VAL A 178 1.76 -0.78 -4.23
C VAL A 178 1.16 0.62 -4.26
N ILE A 179 1.28 1.29 -5.41
CA ILE A 179 0.82 2.66 -5.61
C ILE A 179 -0.63 2.62 -6.07
N GLN A 180 -1.55 2.87 -5.14
CA GLN A 180 -3.00 2.82 -5.38
C GLN A 180 -3.55 4.13 -5.95
N ARG A 181 -2.89 4.63 -7.02
CA ARG A 181 -3.31 5.77 -7.84
C ARG A 181 -2.67 5.69 -9.22
N ALA A 182 -3.33 6.22 -10.24
CA ALA A 182 -2.92 6.05 -11.64
C ALA A 182 -2.06 7.20 -12.18
N ASP A 183 -1.97 8.32 -11.48
CA ASP A 183 -1.33 9.57 -11.91
C ASP A 183 0.13 9.71 -11.49
N CYS A 184 0.79 8.59 -11.11
CA CYS A 184 2.20 8.57 -10.74
C CYS A 184 3.03 7.80 -11.78
N ASP A 185 4.19 8.33 -12.12
CA ASP A 185 5.17 7.71 -13.04
C ASP A 185 6.47 7.29 -12.34
N ARG A 186 6.68 7.67 -11.08
CA ARG A 186 7.83 7.31 -10.23
C ARG A 186 7.46 7.32 -8.76
N LEU A 187 8.27 6.64 -7.95
CA LEU A 187 8.19 6.64 -6.48
C LEU A 187 9.45 7.28 -5.90
N ARG A 188 9.29 8.07 -4.83
CA ARG A 188 10.39 8.58 -4.00
C ARG A 188 10.21 8.17 -2.54
N ILE A 189 11.31 7.83 -1.88
CA ILE A 189 11.34 7.69 -0.42
C ILE A 189 11.37 9.07 0.21
N CYS A 190 10.36 9.36 1.04
CA CYS A 190 10.12 10.69 1.64
C CYS A 190 10.98 10.87 2.90
N ALA A 191 12.30 10.92 2.71
CA ALA A 191 13.27 11.01 3.80
C ALA A 191 13.18 12.32 4.58
N ASP A 192 12.65 13.38 3.99
CA ASP A 192 12.38 14.66 4.65
C ASP A 192 11.23 14.59 5.66
N LEU A 193 10.27 13.69 5.48
CA LEU A 193 9.20 13.42 6.46
C LEU A 193 9.61 12.36 7.50
N ASP A 194 10.42 11.40 7.11
CA ASP A 194 10.94 10.36 8.00
C ASP A 194 12.40 10.04 7.69
N HIS A 195 13.30 10.81 8.31
CA HIS A 195 14.75 10.59 8.20
C HIS A 195 15.16 9.19 8.68
N GLY A 196 14.45 8.64 9.68
CA GLY A 196 14.71 7.29 10.21
C GLY A 196 14.45 6.22 9.16
N TYR A 197 13.30 6.31 8.49
CA TYR A 197 12.94 5.40 7.41
C TYR A 197 13.88 5.55 6.19
N GLY A 198 14.19 6.79 5.79
CA GLY A 198 15.11 7.05 4.68
C GLY A 198 16.47 6.40 4.89
N ARG A 199 17.11 6.62 6.07
CA ARG A 199 18.38 5.95 6.40
C ARG A 199 18.27 4.43 6.47
N ALA A 200 17.17 3.90 7.03
CA ALA A 200 16.96 2.45 7.09
C ALA A 200 16.80 1.84 5.69
N PHE A 201 16.09 2.54 4.79
CA PHE A 201 15.93 2.12 3.40
C PHE A 201 17.28 2.09 2.66
N THR A 202 18.08 3.15 2.75
CA THR A 202 19.42 3.19 2.15
C THR A 202 20.30 2.05 2.67
N ARG A 203 20.32 1.80 3.99
CA ARG A 203 21.06 0.66 4.56
C ARG A 203 20.56 -0.68 4.04
N ALA A 204 19.24 -0.89 3.99
CA ALA A 204 18.65 -2.14 3.52
C ALA A 204 19.04 -2.42 2.05
N ILE A 205 18.94 -1.42 1.17
CA ILE A 205 19.36 -1.55 -0.24
C ILE A 205 20.87 -1.86 -0.34
N SER A 206 21.71 -1.19 0.44
CA SER A 206 23.18 -1.45 0.45
C SER A 206 23.53 -2.86 0.96
N ARG A 207 22.66 -3.48 1.73
CA ARG A 207 22.78 -4.89 2.21
C ARG A 207 22.19 -5.90 1.22
N GLY A 208 21.61 -5.43 0.09
CA GLY A 208 21.05 -6.29 -0.96
C GLY A 208 19.55 -6.56 -0.84
N VAL A 209 18.80 -5.78 -0.04
CA VAL A 209 17.33 -5.80 -0.09
C VAL A 209 16.89 -5.19 -1.41
N GLU A 210 16.03 -5.89 -2.13
CA GLU A 210 15.46 -5.45 -3.40
C GLU A 210 14.28 -4.48 -3.17
N ALA A 211 13.99 -3.60 -4.13
CA ALA A 211 12.84 -2.70 -4.04
C ALA A 211 12.16 -2.52 -5.39
N TYR A 212 10.85 -2.64 -5.41
CA TYR A 212 10.00 -2.54 -6.60
C TYR A 212 8.79 -1.66 -6.31
N ALA A 213 8.31 -0.93 -7.31
CA ALA A 213 7.13 -0.08 -7.23
C ALA A 213 6.16 -0.44 -8.35
N VAL A 214 4.95 -0.86 -7.99
CA VAL A 214 3.87 -1.21 -8.92
C VAL A 214 2.80 -0.14 -8.85
N ARG A 215 2.55 0.54 -9.98
CA ARG A 215 1.44 1.45 -10.15
C ARG A 215 0.16 0.68 -10.46
N CYS A 216 -0.95 1.13 -9.87
CA CYS A 216 -2.28 0.60 -10.14
C CYS A 216 -3.11 1.53 -11.00
N ARG A 217 -3.99 0.96 -11.83
CA ARG A 217 -5.13 1.65 -12.42
C ARG A 217 -6.36 1.33 -11.58
N LEU A 218 -7.13 2.36 -11.25
CA LEU A 218 -8.29 2.26 -10.39
C LEU A 218 -9.50 2.94 -11.00
N ASP A 219 -10.64 2.31 -10.79
CA ASP A 219 -11.97 2.89 -10.97
C ASP A 219 -12.89 2.35 -9.84
N PRO A 220 -14.14 2.85 -9.70
CA PRO A 220 -15.05 2.38 -8.66
C PRO A 220 -15.42 0.89 -8.70
N PHE A 221 -15.06 0.19 -9.78
CA PHE A 221 -15.38 -1.23 -9.98
C PHE A 221 -14.21 -2.14 -9.71
N LYS A 222 -12.96 -1.65 -9.88
CA LYS A 222 -11.76 -2.49 -9.79
C LYS A 222 -10.49 -1.72 -9.47
N ILE A 223 -9.53 -2.43 -8.89
CA ILE A 223 -8.12 -2.04 -8.79
C ILE A 223 -7.31 -3.08 -9.55
N VAL A 224 -6.47 -2.63 -10.48
CA VAL A 224 -5.62 -3.52 -11.31
C VAL A 224 -4.18 -3.05 -11.21
N PRO A 225 -3.21 -3.91 -10.80
CA PRO A 225 -1.81 -3.60 -10.96
C PRO A 225 -1.50 -3.47 -12.47
N GLU A 226 -0.78 -2.41 -12.87
CA GLU A 226 -0.64 -2.06 -14.29
C GLU A 226 0.79 -2.14 -14.78
N SER A 227 1.73 -1.53 -14.07
CA SER A 227 3.13 -1.45 -14.50
C SER A 227 4.09 -1.24 -13.35
N LEU A 228 5.34 -1.68 -13.52
CA LEU A 228 6.45 -1.18 -12.72
C LEU A 228 6.71 0.29 -13.07
N ILE A 229 7.06 1.07 -12.06
CA ILE A 229 7.58 2.42 -12.22
C ILE A 229 8.91 2.56 -11.45
N PRO A 230 9.81 3.45 -11.89
CA PRO A 230 11.10 3.61 -11.23
C PRO A 230 10.96 4.17 -9.81
N ILE A 231 11.91 3.78 -8.96
CA ILE A 231 12.13 4.39 -7.65
C ILE A 231 13.22 5.44 -7.82
N ASP A 232 12.89 6.69 -7.48
CA ASP A 232 13.79 7.84 -7.59
C ASP A 232 14.85 7.77 -6.47
N GLU A 233 16.12 7.61 -6.87
CA GLU A 233 17.25 7.50 -5.94
C GLU A 233 17.81 8.87 -5.49
N ASP A 234 17.44 9.96 -6.15
CA ASP A 234 18.01 11.28 -5.84
C ASP A 234 17.75 11.75 -4.40
N GLY A 235 16.61 11.34 -3.84
CA GLY A 235 16.30 11.57 -2.42
C GLY A 235 17.15 10.75 -1.43
N LEU A 236 17.78 9.68 -1.90
CA LEU A 236 18.60 8.78 -1.08
C LEU A 236 20.07 9.24 -1.02
N ARG A 237 20.56 9.94 -2.06
CA ARG A 237 21.96 10.43 -2.15
C ARG A 237 22.23 11.67 -1.29
N ALA A 238 21.17 12.33 -0.82
CA ALA A 238 21.26 13.54 0.02
C ALA A 238 21.27 13.25 1.54
N LEU A 239 21.30 11.99 1.95
CA LEU A 239 21.36 11.52 3.33
C LEU A 239 22.75 10.96 3.67
#